data_d974f84524ddb92cfe927b7b52aebc03
#
_entry.id   d974f84524ddb92cfe927b7b52aebc03
#
_cell.length_a   1.000
_cell.length_b   1.000
_cell.length_c   1.000
_cell.angle_alpha   90.00
_cell.angle_beta   90.00
_cell.angle_gamma   90.00
#
_symmetry.space_group_name_H-M   'P 1'
#
loop_
_entity.id
_entity.type
_entity.pdbx_description
1 polymer ?
#
loop_
_entity_poly.entity_id
_entity_poly.type
_entity_poly.pdbx_seq_one_letter_code
_entity_poly.pdbx_strand_id
1 'polypeptide(L)'
;MRWFHTGGIYAGLSETTPGVIEAAMKSAKKHGTKISYDLNYRPSLWSAIGGQAKAQEVNRKLAPFVDVMIGNEEDFTESLGFKVEGLTSNFTEIDHTAFGAMVQEVDKTYPNLEVIGTTLRKVHSASINDWSAIAW
;
A
#
# COMPACT_ATOMS: atom_id res chain seq x y z
N MET A 1 -11.24 19.53 -7.86
CA MET A 1 -10.07 19.07 -7.08
C MET A 1 -9.11 18.39 -8.05
N ARG A 2 -7.79 18.61 -7.95
CA ARG A 2 -6.80 17.96 -8.83
C ARG A 2 -6.26 16.66 -8.27
N TRP A 3 -6.25 16.52 -6.94
CA TRP A 3 -5.66 15.41 -6.24
C TRP A 3 -6.51 15.02 -5.03
N PHE A 4 -6.72 13.72 -4.84
CA PHE A 4 -7.38 13.11 -3.69
C PHE A 4 -6.42 12.13 -3.04
N HIS A 5 -6.18 12.26 -1.75
CA HIS A 5 -5.33 11.36 -0.99
C HIS A 5 -6.12 10.67 0.13
N THR A 6 -5.91 9.37 0.28
CA THR A 6 -6.44 8.56 1.38
C THR A 6 -5.53 7.36 1.63
N GLY A 7 -5.90 6.43 2.50
CA GLY A 7 -5.05 5.29 2.80
C GLY A 7 -5.69 4.24 3.68
N GLY A 8 -4.92 3.17 3.93
CA GLY A 8 -5.32 1.99 4.66
C GLY A 8 -5.69 2.26 6.12
N ILE A 9 -5.13 3.29 6.74
CA ILE A 9 -5.55 3.69 8.09
C ILE A 9 -7.02 4.11 8.09
N TYR A 10 -7.42 5.02 7.20
CA TYR A 10 -8.82 5.42 7.11
C TYR A 10 -9.73 4.26 6.72
N ALA A 11 -9.28 3.41 5.77
CA ALA A 11 -10.03 2.23 5.36
C ALA A 11 -10.29 1.25 6.52
N GLY A 12 -9.34 1.12 7.45
CA GLY A 12 -9.42 0.21 8.59
C GLY A 12 -10.16 0.75 9.82
N LEU A 13 -10.65 2.00 9.82
CA LEU A 13 -11.27 2.61 11.01
C LEU A 13 -12.60 1.97 11.43
N SER A 14 -13.37 1.45 10.50
CA SER A 14 -14.66 0.80 10.76
C SER A 14 -15.10 -0.08 9.58
N GLU A 15 -16.12 -0.89 9.77
CA GLU A 15 -16.73 -1.69 8.70
C GLU A 15 -17.31 -0.86 7.55
N THR A 16 -17.65 0.40 7.79
CA THR A 16 -18.30 1.27 6.81
C THR A 16 -17.32 2.14 6.03
N THR A 17 -16.14 2.45 6.59
CA THR A 17 -15.16 3.35 5.94
C THR A 17 -14.65 2.86 4.58
N PRO A 18 -14.48 1.55 4.31
CA PRO A 18 -14.15 1.09 2.95
C PRO A 18 -15.16 1.54 1.89
N GLY A 19 -16.45 1.49 2.21
CA GLY A 19 -17.51 1.95 1.31
C GLY A 19 -17.47 3.46 1.07
N VAL A 20 -17.13 4.24 2.08
CA VAL A 20 -16.96 5.70 1.95
C VAL A 20 -15.79 6.04 1.03
N ILE A 21 -14.62 5.36 1.21
CA ILE A 21 -13.47 5.56 0.32
C ILE A 21 -13.83 5.19 -1.12
N GLU A 22 -14.44 4.04 -1.32
CA GLU A 22 -14.80 3.57 -2.67
C GLU A 22 -15.70 4.59 -3.38
N ALA A 23 -16.70 5.12 -2.69
CA ALA A 23 -17.59 6.14 -3.23
C ALA A 23 -16.83 7.44 -3.58
N ALA A 24 -15.92 7.87 -2.69
CA ALA A 24 -15.09 9.05 -2.92
C ALA A 24 -14.14 8.86 -4.11
N MET A 25 -13.47 7.69 -4.22
CA MET A 25 -12.58 7.37 -5.34
C MET A 25 -13.33 7.32 -6.67
N LYS A 26 -14.51 6.69 -6.71
CA LYS A 26 -15.37 6.68 -7.91
C LYS A 26 -15.76 8.08 -8.34
N SER A 27 -16.13 8.94 -7.38
CA SER A 27 -16.42 10.33 -7.67
C SER A 27 -15.20 11.10 -8.16
N ALA A 28 -14.04 10.91 -7.54
CA ALA A 28 -12.79 11.52 -7.96
C ALA A 28 -12.42 11.15 -9.40
N LYS A 29 -12.47 9.86 -9.75
CA LYS A 29 -12.22 9.37 -11.12
C LYS A 29 -13.18 9.97 -12.14
N LYS A 30 -14.47 10.05 -11.81
CA LYS A 30 -15.49 10.66 -12.69
C LYS A 30 -15.14 12.11 -13.06
N HIS A 31 -14.43 12.82 -12.20
CA HIS A 31 -14.03 14.21 -12.40
C HIS A 31 -12.57 14.39 -12.83
N GLY A 32 -11.88 13.32 -13.23
CA GLY A 32 -10.48 13.38 -13.68
C GLY A 32 -9.48 13.74 -12.57
N THR A 33 -9.86 13.50 -11.31
CA THR A 33 -9.00 13.76 -10.14
C THR A 33 -8.01 12.60 -9.98
N LYS A 34 -6.72 12.90 -9.82
CA LYS A 34 -5.69 11.90 -9.48
C LYS A 34 -5.88 11.41 -8.06
N ILE A 35 -5.64 10.13 -7.84
CA ILE A 35 -5.81 9.47 -6.55
C ILE A 35 -4.50 8.88 -6.09
N SER A 36 -4.02 9.28 -4.91
CA SER A 36 -2.94 8.59 -4.19
C SER A 36 -3.47 7.84 -2.98
N TYR A 37 -2.89 6.68 -2.75
CA TYR A 37 -3.27 5.78 -1.67
C TYR A 37 -2.02 5.30 -0.93
N ASP A 38 -1.96 5.53 0.38
CA ASP A 38 -0.94 4.98 1.26
C ASP A 38 -1.48 3.70 1.92
N LEU A 39 -0.88 2.57 1.62
CA LEU A 39 -1.30 1.26 2.15
C LEU A 39 -1.25 1.23 3.68
N ASN A 40 -0.18 1.71 4.27
CA ASN A 40 0.03 1.97 5.69
C ASN A 40 -0.65 0.93 6.60
N TYR A 41 -0.32 -0.34 6.40
CA TYR A 41 -0.95 -1.46 7.09
C TYR A 41 -0.70 -1.41 8.60
N ARG A 42 -1.76 -1.59 9.36
CA ARG A 42 -1.70 -1.63 10.84
C ARG A 42 -2.52 -2.81 11.34
N PRO A 43 -1.87 -3.93 11.72
CA PRO A 43 -2.55 -5.14 12.19
C PRO A 43 -3.55 -4.88 13.32
N SER A 44 -3.17 -4.02 14.27
CA SER A 44 -4.03 -3.67 15.41
C SER A 44 -5.34 -2.98 15.01
N LEU A 45 -5.31 -2.18 13.94
CA LEU A 45 -6.47 -1.49 13.42
C LEU A 45 -7.41 -2.47 12.70
N TRP A 46 -6.85 -3.27 11.80
CA TRP A 46 -7.62 -4.24 11.00
C TRP A 46 -8.17 -5.41 11.81
N SER A 47 -7.52 -5.78 12.93
CA SER A 47 -7.99 -6.88 13.79
C SER A 47 -9.42 -6.67 14.28
N ALA A 48 -9.85 -5.42 14.48
CA ALA A 48 -11.19 -5.06 14.94
C ALA A 48 -12.30 -5.30 13.90
N ILE A 49 -11.96 -5.38 12.61
CA ILE A 49 -12.93 -5.44 11.50
C ILE A 49 -12.71 -6.62 10.54
N GLY A 50 -11.95 -7.64 10.94
CA GLY A 50 -11.75 -8.87 10.17
C GLY A 50 -10.31 -9.20 9.81
N GLY A 51 -9.34 -8.48 10.36
CA GLY A 51 -7.92 -8.81 10.28
C GLY A 51 -7.30 -8.62 8.89
N GLN A 52 -6.21 -9.33 8.67
CA GLN A 52 -5.42 -9.26 7.43
C GLN A 52 -6.24 -9.65 6.19
N ALA A 53 -7.06 -10.69 6.28
CA ALA A 53 -7.89 -11.11 5.15
C ALA A 53 -8.83 -9.99 4.69
N LYS A 54 -9.39 -9.25 5.66
CA LYS A 54 -10.25 -8.09 5.36
C LYS A 54 -9.46 -6.93 4.79
N ALA A 55 -8.26 -6.67 5.30
CA ALA A 55 -7.37 -5.66 4.74
C ALA A 55 -7.04 -5.96 3.26
N GLN A 56 -6.70 -7.21 2.93
CA GLN A 56 -6.41 -7.63 1.56
C GLN A 56 -7.64 -7.51 0.66
N GLU A 57 -8.81 -7.94 1.12
CA GLU A 57 -10.07 -7.79 0.36
C GLU A 57 -10.32 -6.33 0.01
N VAL A 58 -10.26 -5.45 1.01
CA VAL A 58 -10.55 -4.01 0.84
C VAL A 58 -9.51 -3.33 -0.05
N ASN A 59 -8.21 -3.51 0.23
CA ASN A 59 -7.16 -2.85 -0.53
C ASN A 59 -7.13 -3.31 -2.00
N ARG A 60 -7.36 -4.60 -2.28
CA ARG A 60 -7.49 -5.12 -3.65
C ARG A 60 -8.68 -4.52 -4.38
N LYS A 61 -9.79 -4.26 -3.67
CA LYS A 61 -10.97 -3.63 -4.24
C LYS A 61 -10.75 -2.15 -4.58
N LEU A 62 -9.93 -1.45 -3.78
CA LEU A 62 -9.64 -0.03 -3.95
C LEU A 62 -8.51 0.24 -4.96
N ALA A 63 -7.52 -0.66 -5.06
CA ALA A 63 -6.33 -0.50 -5.90
C ALA A 63 -6.63 -0.13 -7.37
N PRO A 64 -7.68 -0.66 -8.04
CA PRO A 64 -8.02 -0.27 -9.41
C PRO A 64 -8.38 1.21 -9.61
N PHE A 65 -8.66 1.95 -8.54
CA PHE A 65 -8.97 3.38 -8.62
C PHE A 65 -7.73 4.27 -8.39
N VAL A 66 -6.61 3.70 -7.96
CA VAL A 66 -5.43 4.42 -7.52
C VAL A 66 -4.53 4.76 -8.69
N ASP A 67 -4.01 5.99 -8.76
CA ASP A 67 -2.98 6.40 -9.73
C ASP A 67 -1.57 6.32 -9.09
N VAL A 68 -1.45 6.64 -7.80
CA VAL A 68 -0.18 6.62 -7.06
C VAL A 68 -0.34 5.80 -5.80
N MET A 69 0.35 4.67 -5.72
CA MET A 69 0.33 3.80 -4.55
C MET A 69 1.62 3.94 -3.76
N ILE A 70 1.49 4.09 -2.45
CA ILE A 70 2.61 4.26 -1.52
C ILE A 70 2.50 3.18 -0.44
N GLY A 71 3.63 2.64 -0.04
CA GLY A 71 3.73 1.67 1.05
C GLY A 71 5.17 1.22 1.26
N ASN A 72 5.44 0.54 2.33
CA ASN A 72 6.67 -0.22 2.49
C ASN A 72 6.49 -1.66 1.97
N GLU A 73 7.54 -2.47 2.01
CA GLU A 73 7.49 -3.86 1.53
C GLU A 73 6.48 -4.72 2.30
N GLU A 74 6.34 -4.51 3.61
CA GLU A 74 5.35 -5.18 4.46
C GLU A 74 3.92 -4.78 4.08
N ASP A 75 3.71 -3.51 3.75
CA ASP A 75 2.41 -3.02 3.32
C ASP A 75 1.93 -3.72 2.04
N PHE A 76 2.80 -3.92 1.05
CA PHE A 76 2.44 -4.63 -0.19
C PHE A 76 2.17 -6.12 0.04
N THR A 77 2.93 -6.77 0.91
CA THR A 77 2.74 -8.20 1.21
C THR A 77 1.51 -8.42 2.08
N GLU A 78 1.38 -7.69 3.18
CA GLU A 78 0.34 -7.91 4.18
C GLU A 78 -1.03 -7.37 3.73
N SER A 79 -1.07 -6.20 3.11
CA SER A 79 -2.34 -5.55 2.78
C SER A 79 -2.83 -5.78 1.35
N LEU A 80 -1.97 -6.19 0.42
CA LEU A 80 -2.35 -6.57 -0.94
C LEU A 80 -2.13 -8.07 -1.21
N GLY A 81 -1.32 -8.76 -0.39
CA GLY A 81 -1.06 -10.18 -0.49
C GLY A 81 -0.10 -10.56 -1.61
N PHE A 82 0.78 -9.65 -2.02
CA PHE A 82 1.90 -9.99 -2.89
C PHE A 82 2.93 -10.80 -2.10
N LYS A 83 3.56 -11.75 -2.77
CA LYS A 83 4.62 -12.56 -2.18
C LYS A 83 5.95 -12.06 -2.70
N VAL A 84 6.92 -11.88 -1.81
CA VAL A 84 8.30 -11.63 -2.19
C VAL A 84 9.06 -12.94 -2.05
N GLU A 85 9.38 -13.59 -3.16
CA GLU A 85 10.21 -14.79 -3.14
C GLU A 85 11.65 -14.41 -2.73
N GLY A 86 12.17 -15.06 -1.69
CA GLY A 86 13.54 -14.87 -1.22
C GLY A 86 13.73 -13.91 -0.05
N LEU A 87 12.70 -13.24 0.45
CA LEU A 87 12.80 -12.50 1.71
C LEU A 87 12.74 -13.48 2.89
N THR A 88 13.91 -13.80 3.42
CA THR A 88 14.01 -14.32 4.79
C THR A 88 13.71 -13.17 5.75
N SER A 89 13.03 -13.46 6.85
CA SER A 89 12.53 -12.53 7.88
C SER A 89 13.59 -11.65 8.59
N ASN A 90 14.81 -11.60 8.10
CA ASN A 90 15.89 -10.75 8.59
C ASN A 90 16.15 -9.61 7.60
N PHE A 91 15.35 -8.54 7.70
CA PHE A 91 15.50 -7.28 6.96
C PHE A 91 16.79 -6.51 7.33
N THR A 92 17.95 -7.16 7.29
CA THR A 92 19.22 -6.52 7.58
C THR A 92 19.91 -5.91 6.36
N GLU A 93 19.54 -6.36 5.15
CA GLU A 93 19.96 -5.75 3.89
C GLU A 93 18.74 -5.64 2.99
N ILE A 94 18.54 -4.43 2.44
CA ILE A 94 17.48 -4.15 1.47
C ILE A 94 17.86 -4.88 0.18
N ASP A 95 17.22 -6.01 -0.10
CA ASP A 95 17.39 -6.67 -1.39
C ASP A 95 16.57 -5.92 -2.44
N HIS A 96 17.20 -4.94 -3.08
CA HIS A 96 16.61 -4.15 -4.15
C HIS A 96 16.10 -5.00 -5.32
N THR A 97 16.65 -6.21 -5.49
CA THR A 97 16.28 -7.12 -6.59
C THR A 97 14.96 -7.82 -6.30
N ALA A 98 14.81 -8.39 -5.10
CA ALA A 98 13.56 -9.04 -4.67
C ALA A 98 12.42 -8.03 -4.59
N PHE A 99 12.73 -6.83 -4.09
CA PHE A 99 11.76 -5.73 -4.05
C PHE A 99 11.36 -5.28 -5.47
N GLY A 100 12.31 -5.14 -6.39
CA GLY A 100 12.03 -4.79 -7.79
C GLY A 100 11.11 -5.82 -8.47
N ALA A 101 11.29 -7.12 -8.20
CA ALA A 101 10.41 -8.16 -8.71
C ALA A 101 8.96 -8.03 -8.19
N MET A 102 8.79 -7.71 -6.89
CA MET A 102 7.46 -7.46 -6.30
C MET A 102 6.78 -6.25 -6.96
N VAL A 103 7.49 -5.14 -7.13
CA VAL A 103 6.94 -3.92 -7.77
C VAL A 103 6.50 -4.20 -9.20
N GLN A 104 7.27 -4.99 -9.97
CA GLN A 104 6.88 -5.40 -11.31
C GLN A 104 5.59 -6.25 -11.32
N GLU A 105 5.39 -7.09 -10.31
CA GLU A 105 4.16 -7.87 -10.17
C GLU A 105 2.96 -6.99 -9.79
N VAL A 106 3.16 -6.00 -8.92
CA VAL A 106 2.17 -4.97 -8.60
C VAL A 106 1.76 -4.20 -9.86
N ASP A 107 2.72 -3.72 -10.64
CA ASP A 107 2.50 -2.99 -11.89
C ASP A 107 1.71 -3.82 -12.91
N LYS A 108 2.08 -5.08 -13.10
CA LYS A 108 1.32 -6.01 -13.96
C LYS A 108 -0.10 -6.25 -13.49
N THR A 109 -0.31 -6.33 -12.17
CA THR A 109 -1.62 -6.61 -11.58
C THR A 109 -2.53 -5.39 -11.62
N TYR A 110 -1.96 -4.20 -11.46
CA TYR A 110 -2.68 -2.92 -11.42
C TYR A 110 -2.13 -1.94 -12.47
N PRO A 111 -2.41 -2.16 -13.77
CA PRO A 111 -1.89 -1.33 -14.85
C PRO A 111 -2.44 0.11 -14.86
N ASN A 112 -3.34 0.43 -13.95
CA ASN A 112 -3.84 1.77 -13.70
C ASN A 112 -2.89 2.62 -12.86
N LEU A 113 -1.92 2.02 -12.17
CA LEU A 113 -0.94 2.74 -11.38
C LEU A 113 0.05 3.47 -12.31
N GLU A 114 0.26 4.75 -12.01
CA GLU A 114 1.24 5.60 -12.72
C GLU A 114 2.55 5.69 -11.92
N VAL A 115 2.46 5.55 -10.60
CA VAL A 115 3.62 5.55 -9.70
C VAL A 115 3.40 4.56 -8.57
N ILE A 116 4.42 3.77 -8.29
CA ILE A 116 4.51 2.90 -7.11
C ILE A 116 5.70 3.41 -6.28
N GLY A 117 5.41 4.00 -5.12
CA GLY A 117 6.41 4.53 -4.21
C GLY A 117 6.60 3.60 -3.01
N THR A 118 7.86 3.29 -2.69
CA THR A 118 8.17 2.49 -1.51
C THR A 118 9.16 3.20 -0.63
N THR A 119 8.84 3.26 0.64
CA THR A 119 9.75 3.72 1.69
C THR A 119 10.53 2.53 2.23
N LEU A 120 11.83 2.71 2.35
CA LEU A 120 12.78 1.72 2.84
C LEU A 120 13.40 2.25 4.13
N ARG A 121 13.45 1.41 5.16
CA ARG A 121 14.00 1.77 6.46
C ARG A 121 15.07 0.78 6.89
N LYS A 122 16.25 1.27 7.22
CA LYS A 122 17.31 0.49 7.87
C LYS A 122 17.47 0.95 9.31
N VAL A 123 17.24 0.04 10.25
CA VAL A 123 17.34 0.32 11.68
C VAL A 123 18.77 0.05 12.15
N HIS A 124 19.46 1.07 12.69
CA HIS A 124 20.77 0.93 13.33
C HIS A 124 20.63 0.83 14.86
N SER A 125 19.71 1.59 15.44
CA SER A 125 19.39 1.55 16.87
C SER A 125 17.96 2.04 17.09
N ALA A 126 17.49 2.05 18.34
CA ALA A 126 16.16 2.55 18.68
C ALA A 126 15.93 4.02 18.27
N SER A 127 17.02 4.82 18.15
CA SER A 127 16.95 6.26 17.86
C SER A 127 17.63 6.66 16.54
N ILE A 128 18.31 5.72 15.85
CA ILE A 128 19.04 6.00 14.60
C ILE A 128 18.53 5.07 13.51
N ASN A 129 17.98 5.66 12.47
CA ASN A 129 17.47 4.94 11.31
C ASN A 129 17.87 5.67 10.03
N ASP A 130 18.26 4.91 9.01
CA ASP A 130 18.35 5.42 7.65
C ASP A 130 17.01 5.25 6.96
N TRP A 131 16.61 6.26 6.22
CA TRP A 131 15.42 6.25 5.38
C TRP A 131 15.79 6.51 3.94
N SER A 132 15.22 5.73 3.06
CA SER A 132 15.29 5.92 1.62
C SER A 132 13.94 5.64 0.99
N ALA A 133 13.80 5.91 -0.29
CA ALA A 133 12.61 5.59 -1.04
C ALA A 133 12.98 5.21 -2.48
N ILE A 134 12.17 4.36 -3.08
CA ILE A 134 12.24 4.02 -4.49
C ILE A 134 10.88 4.36 -5.11
N ALA A 135 10.90 4.97 -6.28
CA ALA A 135 9.71 5.18 -7.09
C ALA A 135 9.89 4.45 -8.43
N TRP A 136 8.82 3.78 -8.84
CA TRP A 136 8.72 3.05 -10.09
C TRP A 136 7.69 3.71 -10.99
#